data_4499a1147d6f0e96c81f6e6f3092e36c
#
_entry.id   4499a1147d6f0e96c81f6e6f3092e36c
#
_cell.length_a   1.000
_cell.length_b   1.000
_cell.length_c   1.000
_cell.angle_alpha   90.00
_cell.angle_beta   90.00
_cell.angle_gamma   90.00
#
_symmetry.space_group_name_H-M   'P 1'
#
loop_
_entity.id
_entity.type
_entity.pdbx_description
1 polymer ?
#
loop_
_entity_poly.entity_id
_entity_poly.type
_entity_poly.pdbx_seq_one_letter_code
_entity_poly.pdbx_strand_id
1 'polypeptide(L)'
;MSCVVQTTEEEAIAKTIQVYVDGGISGRSDDMKHAFHKDATISGYVGPDLLSGPIQHLYDWNNGNGPATSLQSRITNIDVYETIATARIELDNWTGRKFTDMFTLLKIDGQWKIMSKVFYMHAE
;
A
#
# COMPACT_ATOMS: atom_id res chain seq x y z
N MET A 1 -3.58 20.39 30.80
CA MET A 1 -3.93 19.43 29.81
C MET A 1 -3.44 19.87 28.45
N SER A 2 -3.21 18.97 27.69
CA SER A 2 -2.69 19.27 26.37
C SER A 2 -3.79 19.37 25.36
N CYS A 3 -3.81 20.45 24.64
CA CYS A 3 -4.64 20.58 23.45
C CYS A 3 -3.83 20.30 22.20
N VAL A 4 -2.67 19.70 22.38
CA VAL A 4 -1.82 19.39 21.24
C VAL A 4 -2.51 18.37 20.38
N VAL A 5 -2.68 18.73 19.12
CA VAL A 5 -3.18 17.77 18.13
C VAL A 5 -2.01 16.84 17.81
N GLN A 6 -2.17 15.60 18.21
CA GLN A 6 -1.18 14.59 17.89
C GLN A 6 -1.70 13.78 16.74
N THR A 7 -0.80 13.47 15.79
CA THR A 7 -1.11 12.52 14.74
C THR A 7 -1.32 11.17 15.40
N THR A 8 -2.47 10.58 15.20
CA THR A 8 -2.75 9.25 15.70
C THR A 8 -1.92 8.24 14.92
N GLU A 9 -1.77 7.05 15.47
CA GLU A 9 -1.09 5.97 14.75
C GLU A 9 -1.85 5.64 13.45
N GLU A 10 -3.17 5.66 13.50
CA GLU A 10 -3.98 5.40 12.31
C GLU A 10 -3.73 6.45 11.23
N GLU A 11 -3.62 7.72 11.61
CA GLU A 11 -3.31 8.79 10.66
C GLU A 11 -1.91 8.62 10.06
N ALA A 12 -0.95 8.21 10.87
CA ALA A 12 0.41 7.96 10.39
C ALA A 12 0.44 6.80 9.39
N ILE A 13 -0.31 5.74 9.68
CA ILE A 13 -0.43 4.60 8.77
C ILE A 13 -1.12 5.03 7.48
N ALA A 14 -2.17 5.84 7.58
CA ALA A 14 -2.87 6.35 6.39
C ALA A 14 -1.93 7.17 5.50
N LYS A 15 -1.03 7.95 6.09
CA LYS A 15 -0.03 8.71 5.32
C LYS A 15 0.96 7.79 4.62
N THR A 16 1.38 6.73 5.29
CA THR A 16 2.25 5.73 4.67
C THR A 16 1.57 5.10 3.46
N ILE A 17 0.30 4.71 3.61
CA ILE A 17 -0.47 4.12 2.52
C ILE A 17 -0.65 5.13 1.38
N GLN A 18 -0.84 6.41 1.69
CA GLN A 18 -0.98 7.43 0.66
C GLN A 18 0.27 7.55 -0.20
N VAL A 19 1.45 7.37 0.37
CA VAL A 19 2.71 7.36 -0.40
C VAL A 19 2.67 6.25 -1.47
N TYR A 20 2.18 5.08 -1.12
CA TYR A 20 2.00 4.00 -2.07
C TYR A 20 1.02 4.38 -3.19
N VAL A 21 -0.14 4.93 -2.83
CA VAL A 21 -1.16 5.34 -3.79
C VAL A 21 -0.61 6.42 -4.73
N ASP A 22 0.11 7.39 -4.19
CA ASP A 22 0.72 8.47 -4.99
C ASP A 22 1.68 7.91 -6.03
N GLY A 23 2.46 6.88 -5.67
CA GLY A 23 3.35 6.22 -6.62
C GLY A 23 2.61 5.50 -7.74
N GLY A 24 1.42 4.98 -7.45
CA GLY A 24 0.54 4.41 -8.47
C GLY A 24 0.00 5.49 -9.41
N ILE A 25 -0.41 6.62 -8.85
CA ILE A 25 -0.93 7.75 -9.64
C ILE A 25 0.14 8.30 -10.57
N SER A 26 1.35 8.49 -10.07
CA SER A 26 2.45 9.03 -10.89
C SER A 26 3.00 8.01 -11.89
N GLY A 27 2.83 6.73 -11.62
CA GLY A 27 3.41 5.65 -12.43
C GLY A 27 4.90 5.47 -12.20
N ARG A 28 5.46 6.14 -11.20
CA ARG A 28 6.88 6.05 -10.87
C ARG A 28 7.04 5.39 -9.51
N SER A 29 7.60 4.18 -9.52
CA SER A 29 7.72 3.40 -8.29
C SER A 29 8.63 4.04 -7.25
N ASP A 30 9.57 4.88 -7.66
CA ASP A 30 10.40 5.62 -6.70
C ASP A 30 9.53 6.48 -5.76
N ASP A 31 8.37 6.92 -6.22
CA ASP A 31 7.45 7.72 -5.41
C ASP A 31 6.73 6.90 -4.34
N MET A 32 6.71 5.57 -4.45
CA MET A 32 6.05 4.70 -3.46
C MET A 32 7.01 3.91 -2.57
N LYS A 33 8.29 3.83 -2.94
CA LYS A 33 9.25 2.98 -2.22
C LYS A 33 9.38 3.34 -0.74
N HIS A 34 9.16 4.59 -0.40
CA HIS A 34 9.27 5.06 0.98
C HIS A 34 8.21 4.44 1.89
N ALA A 35 7.11 3.98 1.33
CA ALA A 35 6.03 3.34 2.09
C ALA A 35 6.40 1.92 2.52
N PHE A 36 7.30 1.26 1.81
CA PHE A 36 7.61 -0.15 2.00
C PHE A 36 8.97 -0.35 2.66
N HIS A 37 9.04 -1.39 3.50
CA HIS A 37 10.33 -1.85 3.99
C HIS A 37 11.11 -2.47 2.81
N LYS A 38 12.44 -2.42 2.89
CA LYS A 38 13.29 -2.96 1.81
C LYS A 38 13.08 -4.46 1.57
N ASP A 39 12.69 -5.19 2.62
CA ASP A 39 12.44 -6.63 2.54
C ASP A 39 10.95 -6.97 2.43
N ALA A 40 10.12 -5.99 2.12
CA ALA A 40 8.69 -6.21 1.98
C ALA A 40 8.38 -7.20 0.86
N THR A 41 7.24 -7.86 0.99
CA THR A 41 6.80 -8.88 0.04
C THR A 41 5.45 -8.54 -0.55
N ILE A 42 5.17 -9.14 -1.69
CA ILE A 42 3.89 -9.02 -2.38
C ILE A 42 3.41 -10.41 -2.75
N SER A 43 2.11 -10.67 -2.58
CA SER A 43 1.49 -11.94 -2.96
C SER A 43 0.05 -11.72 -3.41
N GLY A 44 -0.36 -12.42 -4.44
CA GLY A 44 -1.73 -12.39 -4.94
C GLY A 44 -1.82 -13.08 -6.29
N TYR A 45 -3.04 -13.23 -6.76
CA TYR A 45 -3.26 -13.83 -8.07
C TYR A 45 -3.51 -12.75 -9.12
N VAL A 46 -2.86 -12.90 -10.26
CA VAL A 46 -3.14 -12.10 -11.45
C VAL A 46 -3.78 -13.06 -12.44
N GLY A 47 -5.12 -13.02 -12.51
CA GLY A 47 -5.85 -14.08 -13.21
C GLY A 47 -5.58 -15.43 -12.56
N PRO A 48 -5.16 -16.45 -13.32
CA PRO A 48 -4.84 -17.76 -12.75
C PRO A 48 -3.43 -17.87 -12.19
N ASP A 49 -2.60 -16.85 -12.35
CA ASP A 49 -1.17 -16.94 -12.02
C ASP A 49 -0.86 -16.36 -10.66
N LEU A 50 -0.17 -17.15 -9.84
CA LEU A 50 0.28 -16.68 -8.53
C LEU A 50 1.51 -15.81 -8.69
N LEU A 51 1.42 -14.59 -8.16
CA LEU A 51 2.57 -13.72 -7.98
C LEU A 51 2.93 -13.76 -6.49
N SER A 52 4.17 -14.09 -6.16
CA SER A 52 4.63 -14.08 -4.77
C SER A 52 6.12 -13.88 -4.74
N GLY A 53 6.58 -12.89 -4.00
CA GLY A 53 8.00 -12.61 -3.91
C GLY A 53 8.30 -11.23 -3.36
N PRO A 54 9.49 -10.70 -3.64
CA PRO A 54 9.88 -9.38 -3.18
C PRO A 54 8.98 -8.28 -3.75
N ILE A 55 8.84 -7.21 -2.98
CA ILE A 55 8.05 -6.05 -3.40
C ILE A 55 8.56 -5.42 -4.72
N GLN A 56 9.76 -5.76 -5.13
CA GLN A 56 10.31 -5.31 -6.41
C GLN A 56 9.38 -5.66 -7.58
N HIS A 57 8.64 -6.76 -7.48
CA HIS A 57 7.64 -7.12 -8.50
C HIS A 57 6.59 -6.02 -8.69
N LEU A 58 6.16 -5.39 -7.59
CA LEU A 58 5.23 -4.27 -7.69
C LEU A 58 5.89 -3.08 -8.40
N TYR A 59 7.11 -2.77 -8.05
CA TYR A 59 7.81 -1.63 -8.63
C TYR A 59 8.00 -1.81 -10.14
N ASP A 60 8.39 -3.00 -10.55
CA ASP A 60 8.59 -3.29 -11.96
C ASP A 60 7.26 -3.20 -12.73
N TRP A 61 6.20 -3.78 -12.16
CA TRP A 61 4.89 -3.72 -12.78
C TRP A 61 4.39 -2.28 -12.90
N ASN A 62 4.50 -1.51 -11.82
CA ASN A 62 4.02 -0.13 -11.80
C ASN A 62 4.77 0.75 -12.78
N ASN A 63 6.09 0.59 -12.86
CA ASN A 63 6.91 1.33 -13.81
C ASN A 63 6.52 1.00 -15.26
N GLY A 64 6.24 -0.27 -15.55
CA GLY A 64 5.84 -0.70 -16.88
C GLY A 64 4.41 -0.32 -17.24
N ASN A 65 3.55 -0.24 -16.22
CA ASN A 65 2.14 0.08 -16.43
C ASN A 65 1.90 1.56 -16.72
N GLY A 66 2.71 2.42 -16.15
CA GLY A 66 2.57 3.86 -16.31
C GLY A 66 1.60 4.52 -15.34
N PRO A 67 1.39 5.82 -15.46
CA PRO A 67 0.57 6.57 -14.52
C PRO A 67 -0.90 6.11 -14.47
N ALA A 68 -1.41 5.95 -13.25
CA ALA A 68 -2.82 5.67 -13.01
C ALA A 68 -3.49 6.95 -12.51
N THR A 69 -3.67 7.90 -13.42
CA THR A 69 -4.09 9.26 -13.09
C THR A 69 -5.49 9.35 -12.47
N SER A 70 -6.32 8.33 -12.68
CA SER A 70 -7.67 8.28 -12.13
C SER A 70 -7.80 7.31 -10.97
N LEU A 71 -6.68 6.83 -10.44
CA LEU A 71 -6.68 5.91 -9.31
C LEU A 71 -7.31 6.57 -8.09
N GLN A 72 -8.26 5.87 -7.48
CA GLN A 72 -8.87 6.29 -6.22
C GLN A 72 -8.69 5.19 -5.19
N SER A 73 -8.44 5.60 -3.96
CA SER A 73 -8.24 4.66 -2.87
C SER A 73 -9.15 4.98 -1.69
N ARG A 74 -9.50 3.95 -0.94
CA ARG A 74 -10.29 4.09 0.26
C ARG A 74 -9.80 3.08 1.29
N ILE A 75 -9.32 3.58 2.43
CA ILE A 75 -8.94 2.71 3.55
C ILE A 75 -10.21 2.29 4.25
N THR A 76 -10.46 0.99 4.35
CA THR A 76 -11.67 0.44 4.96
C THR A 76 -11.44 -0.08 6.36
N ASN A 77 -10.21 -0.35 6.75
CA ASN A 77 -9.89 -0.82 8.10
C ASN A 77 -8.43 -0.58 8.43
N ILE A 78 -8.15 -0.15 9.64
CA ILE A 78 -6.80 -0.09 10.22
C ILE A 78 -6.91 -0.65 11.63
N ASP A 79 -6.08 -1.62 11.95
CA ASP A 79 -6.00 -2.22 13.27
C ASP A 79 -4.56 -2.10 13.77
N VAL A 80 -4.39 -1.46 14.92
CA VAL A 80 -3.05 -1.14 15.45
C VAL A 80 -2.90 -1.75 16.83
N TYR A 81 -1.77 -2.42 17.03
CA TYR A 81 -1.39 -2.87 18.35
C TYR A 81 0.10 -2.58 18.55
N GLU A 82 0.41 -1.62 19.39
CA GLU A 82 1.80 -1.20 19.68
C GLU A 82 2.55 -0.89 18.38
N THR A 83 3.57 -1.66 18.03
CA THR A 83 4.40 -1.41 16.86
C THR A 83 3.95 -2.19 15.62
N ILE A 84 2.81 -2.86 15.69
CA ILE A 84 2.32 -3.65 14.55
C ILE A 84 0.94 -3.16 14.13
N ALA A 85 0.65 -3.33 12.85
CA ALA A 85 -0.67 -2.95 12.32
C ALA A 85 -1.03 -3.78 11.10
N THR A 86 -2.34 -3.85 10.86
CA THR A 86 -2.87 -4.33 9.59
C THR A 86 -3.77 -3.24 9.00
N ALA A 87 -3.89 -3.23 7.69
CA ALA A 87 -4.77 -2.29 7.01
C ALA A 87 -5.35 -2.94 5.77
N ARG A 88 -6.59 -2.53 5.45
CA ARG A 88 -7.25 -2.95 4.23
C ARG A 88 -7.61 -1.71 3.43
N ILE A 89 -7.31 -1.72 2.12
CA ILE A 89 -7.70 -0.65 1.23
C ILE A 89 -8.36 -1.18 -0.04
N GLU A 90 -9.28 -0.39 -0.57
CA GLU A 90 -9.88 -0.62 -1.87
C GLU A 90 -9.26 0.36 -2.85
N LEU A 91 -8.88 -0.14 -4.01
CA LEU A 91 -8.26 0.65 -5.06
C LEU A 91 -9.12 0.53 -6.31
N ASP A 92 -9.64 1.66 -6.77
CA ASP A 92 -10.48 1.72 -7.96
C ASP A 92 -9.75 2.42 -9.08
N ASN A 93 -9.91 1.87 -10.27
CA ASN A 93 -9.41 2.47 -11.49
C ASN A 93 -7.89 2.63 -11.53
N TRP A 94 -7.21 1.57 -11.16
CA TRP A 94 -5.77 1.49 -11.40
C TRP A 94 -5.57 1.06 -12.85
N THR A 95 -5.61 2.05 -13.73
CA THR A 95 -5.64 1.88 -15.19
C THR A 95 -6.73 0.89 -15.61
N GLY A 96 -7.93 1.07 -15.03
CA GLY A 96 -9.10 0.25 -15.32
C GLY A 96 -9.25 -1.00 -14.45
N ARG A 97 -8.31 -1.24 -13.54
CA ARG A 97 -8.34 -2.40 -12.65
C ARG A 97 -8.79 -2.02 -11.25
N LYS A 98 -9.43 -2.97 -10.58
CA LYS A 98 -9.85 -2.82 -9.19
C LYS A 98 -9.13 -3.84 -8.33
N PHE A 99 -8.58 -3.38 -7.21
CA PHE A 99 -7.88 -4.24 -6.26
C PHE A 99 -8.41 -4.04 -4.86
N THR A 100 -8.34 -5.10 -4.06
CA THR A 100 -8.42 -5.03 -2.61
C THR A 100 -7.07 -5.46 -2.07
N ASP A 101 -6.44 -4.60 -1.29
CA ASP A 101 -5.14 -4.89 -0.69
C ASP A 101 -5.27 -5.05 0.81
N MET A 102 -4.56 -6.03 1.36
CA MET A 102 -4.37 -6.18 2.81
C MET A 102 -2.88 -6.05 3.11
N PHE A 103 -2.58 -5.15 4.05
CA PHE A 103 -1.20 -4.87 4.44
C PHE A 103 -0.91 -5.32 5.85
N THR A 104 0.32 -5.77 6.09
CA THR A 104 0.89 -5.79 7.43
C THR A 104 1.94 -4.69 7.50
N LEU A 105 1.99 -3.99 8.64
CA LEU A 105 2.91 -2.87 8.82
C LEU A 105 3.65 -3.03 10.14
N LEU A 106 4.84 -2.43 10.17
CA LEU A 106 5.69 -2.43 11.37
C LEU A 106 6.22 -1.01 11.56
N LYS A 107 6.21 -0.55 12.80
CA LYS A 107 6.77 0.76 13.15
C LYS A 107 8.25 0.60 13.45
N ILE A 108 9.09 1.23 12.64
CA ILE A 108 10.55 1.12 12.74
C ILE A 108 11.12 2.53 12.83
N ASP A 109 11.87 2.79 13.88
CA ASP A 109 12.48 4.10 14.12
C ASP A 109 11.45 5.24 14.02
N GLY A 110 10.28 5.00 14.59
CA GLY A 110 9.21 5.99 14.62
C GLY A 110 8.39 6.11 13.35
N GLN A 111 8.67 5.28 12.34
CA GLN A 111 7.98 5.34 11.04
C GLN A 111 7.30 4.02 10.70
N TRP A 112 6.07 4.11 10.22
CA TRP A 112 5.35 2.93 9.76
C TRP A 112 5.83 2.54 8.37
N LYS A 113 6.14 1.24 8.21
CA LYS A 113 6.54 0.67 6.93
C LYS A 113 5.65 -0.52 6.62
N ILE A 114 5.24 -0.64 5.37
CA ILE A 114 4.49 -1.81 4.90
C ILE A 114 5.46 -2.96 4.74
N MET A 115 5.16 -4.08 5.41
CA MET A 115 6.01 -5.27 5.40
C MET A 115 5.52 -6.31 4.42
N SER A 116 4.21 -6.37 4.19
CA SER A 116 3.64 -7.28 3.19
C SER A 116 2.40 -6.66 2.57
N LYS A 117 2.23 -6.95 1.29
CA LYS A 117 1.05 -6.59 0.52
C LYS A 117 0.48 -7.88 -0.05
N VAL A 118 -0.72 -8.23 0.39
CA VAL A 118 -1.46 -9.35 -0.19
C VAL A 118 -2.66 -8.74 -0.90
N PHE A 119 -2.81 -9.02 -2.18
CA PHE A 119 -3.83 -8.35 -2.97
C PHE A 119 -4.78 -9.33 -3.64
N TYR A 120 -5.98 -8.85 -3.87
CA TYR A 120 -6.97 -9.50 -4.71
C TYR A 120 -7.29 -8.59 -5.89
N MET A 121 -7.10 -9.11 -7.10
CA MET A 121 -7.47 -8.38 -8.31
C MET A 121 -8.88 -8.81 -8.72
N HIS A 122 -9.80 -7.85 -8.75
CA HIS A 122 -11.19 -8.13 -9.08
C HIS A 122 -11.34 -8.44 -10.56
N ALA A 123 -12.25 -9.36 -10.88
CA ALA A 123 -12.63 -9.61 -12.25
C ALA A 123 -13.40 -8.40 -12.80
N GLU A 124 -13.20 -8.15 -14.05
CA GLU A 124 -13.93 -7.08 -14.72
C GLU A 124 -15.36 -7.48 -15.04
#